data_7f3dcd42ba8ab49c8c2151bd18cfcb69
#
_entry.id   7f3dcd42ba8ab49c8c2151bd18cfcb69
#
_cell.length_a   1.000
_cell.length_b   1.000
_cell.length_c   1.000
_cell.angle_alpha   90.00
_cell.angle_beta   90.00
_cell.angle_gamma   90.00
#
_symmetry.space_group_name_H-M   'P 1'
#
loop_
_entity.id
_entity.type
_entity.pdbx_description
1 polymer ?
#
loop_
_entity_poly.entity_id
_entity_poly.type
_entity_poly.pdbx_seq_one_letter_code
_entity_poly.pdbx_strand_id
1 'polypeptide(L)'
;MAESRHPRQIITRLVDGRICVYDLAAKASGVLSPAMICPPSPGDDVIDHAIAADFQRAYYTTLNAVVCVTPDGAEVWRSGLEPESVQRHRHEPGCVLSFDGRVVWVYRPDAMAGRDRPDQWVALDAWSGAVIAQADLQTVGHGGVQLPHGTSGQVLLNVGEGQDGSVIYRASLSEAGIDLFCYPWDDRCLIDLSPDGRQFMTVDHNQADIAVHAYHEGGVAFTLSIDAFGHDPDEAYVEWCGGYLSPDTVIVTIAGETEDEQEWFHHYRVDARSGQVQAELDGRGEHSYDIRPLGDGTWLTTHPSGHPVRWTDS
;
A
#
# COMPACT_ATOMS: atom_id res chain seq x y z
N MET A 1 -16.75 1.31 -25.96
CA MET A 1 -15.76 0.51 -25.24
C MET A 1 -15.23 1.42 -24.15
N ALA A 2 -15.55 1.20 -22.87
CA ALA A 2 -14.99 1.96 -21.78
C ALA A 2 -13.53 1.55 -21.63
N GLU A 3 -12.61 2.48 -21.83
CA GLU A 3 -11.20 2.28 -21.53
C GLU A 3 -11.08 1.94 -20.06
N SER A 4 -10.61 0.74 -19.77
CA SER A 4 -10.22 0.31 -18.43
C SER A 4 -9.05 1.17 -17.99
N ARG A 5 -9.32 2.22 -17.19
CA ARG A 5 -8.25 3.01 -16.57
C ARG A 5 -7.55 2.11 -15.56
N HIS A 6 -6.27 1.88 -15.75
CA HIS A 6 -5.44 1.15 -14.81
C HIS A 6 -5.48 1.84 -13.44
N PRO A 7 -5.69 1.09 -12.32
CA PRO A 7 -5.84 1.67 -10.98
C PRO A 7 -4.63 2.48 -10.49
N ARG A 8 -3.46 2.31 -11.10
CA ARG A 8 -2.22 2.99 -10.70
C ARG A 8 -1.85 4.22 -11.54
N GLN A 9 -2.82 4.84 -12.20
CA GLN A 9 -2.57 6.07 -12.95
C GLN A 9 -2.49 7.33 -12.09
N ILE A 10 -2.80 7.22 -10.80
CA ILE A 10 -2.79 8.32 -9.85
C ILE A 10 -2.07 7.86 -8.59
N ILE A 11 -1.14 8.67 -8.13
CA ILE A 11 -0.49 8.48 -6.82
C ILE A 11 -0.62 9.76 -6.00
N THR A 12 -0.55 9.59 -4.70
CA THR A 12 -0.55 10.69 -3.73
C THR A 12 0.69 10.61 -2.85
N ARG A 13 1.18 11.79 -2.43
CA ARG A 13 2.23 11.94 -1.41
C ARG A 13 1.90 13.11 -0.50
N LEU A 14 2.26 12.99 0.76
CA LEU A 14 2.26 14.11 1.68
C LEU A 14 3.60 14.86 1.54
N VAL A 15 3.56 16.08 1.03
CA VAL A 15 4.74 16.94 0.85
C VAL A 15 4.46 18.28 1.54
N ASP A 16 5.33 18.68 2.47
CA ASP A 16 5.15 19.90 3.27
C ASP A 16 3.77 20.02 3.93
N GLY A 17 3.24 18.89 4.45
CA GLY A 17 1.93 18.83 5.09
C GLY A 17 0.72 18.99 4.14
N ARG A 18 0.93 18.86 2.82
CA ARG A 18 -0.12 18.93 1.81
C ARG A 18 -0.20 17.63 1.01
N ILE A 19 -1.40 17.24 0.65
CA ILE A 19 -1.64 16.07 -0.21
C ILE A 19 -1.36 16.47 -1.66
N CYS A 20 -0.21 16.04 -2.17
CA CYS A 20 0.20 16.22 -3.57
C CYS A 20 -0.27 15.03 -4.40
N VAL A 21 -0.97 15.30 -5.49
CA VAL A 21 -1.55 14.30 -6.39
C VAL A 21 -0.81 14.34 -7.72
N TYR A 22 -0.38 13.17 -8.21
CA TYR A 22 0.36 13.04 -9.45
C TYR A 22 -0.41 12.16 -10.43
N ASP A 23 -0.65 12.70 -11.63
CA ASP A 23 -1.23 11.96 -12.74
C ASP A 23 -0.12 11.27 -13.53
N LEU A 24 -0.12 9.95 -13.53
CA LEU A 24 0.88 9.14 -14.23
C LEU A 24 0.51 8.84 -15.68
N ALA A 25 -0.68 9.22 -16.14
CA ALA A 25 -1.14 8.96 -17.51
C ALA A 25 -0.25 9.64 -18.56
N ALA A 26 0.39 10.75 -18.21
CA ALA A 26 1.27 11.50 -19.12
C ALA A 26 2.59 10.80 -19.45
N LYS A 27 2.93 9.65 -18.82
CA LYS A 27 4.17 8.88 -19.02
C LYS A 27 5.47 9.71 -19.03
N ALA A 28 5.46 10.87 -18.40
CA ALA A 28 6.66 11.70 -18.26
C ALA A 28 7.68 10.98 -17.38
N SER A 29 8.96 11.00 -17.75
CA SER A 29 10.07 10.55 -16.91
C SER A 29 10.70 11.73 -16.17
N GLY A 30 11.43 11.44 -15.09
CA GLY A 30 12.06 12.45 -14.23
C GLY A 30 11.18 12.90 -13.08
N VAL A 31 11.51 14.04 -12.47
CA VAL A 31 10.77 14.59 -11.32
C VAL A 31 9.36 14.96 -11.74
N LEU A 32 8.37 14.39 -11.08
CA LEU A 32 6.96 14.66 -11.38
C LEU A 32 6.51 15.95 -10.67
N SER A 33 5.76 16.76 -11.41
CA SER A 33 5.04 17.89 -10.82
C SER A 33 3.64 17.44 -10.40
N PRO A 34 3.12 17.88 -9.24
CA PRO A 34 1.78 17.55 -8.84
C PRO A 34 0.74 18.13 -9.80
N ALA A 35 -0.21 17.30 -10.22
CA ALA A 35 -1.37 17.73 -10.99
C ALA A 35 -2.36 18.52 -10.13
N MET A 36 -2.34 18.23 -8.82
CA MET A 36 -3.16 18.92 -7.82
C MET A 36 -2.44 18.92 -6.47
N ILE A 37 -2.63 20.00 -5.71
CA ILE A 37 -2.20 20.09 -4.30
C ILE A 37 -3.44 20.40 -3.48
N CYS A 38 -3.74 19.52 -2.53
CA CYS A 38 -4.89 19.65 -1.66
C CYS A 38 -4.42 19.89 -0.22
N PRO A 39 -4.72 21.06 0.38
CA PRO A 39 -4.42 21.29 1.77
C PRO A 39 -5.41 20.50 2.66
N PRO A 40 -4.97 19.89 3.76
CA PRO A 40 -5.87 19.36 4.77
C PRO A 40 -6.62 20.48 5.50
N SER A 41 -7.64 20.12 6.26
CA SER A 41 -8.32 21.06 7.16
C SER A 41 -7.33 21.65 8.18
N PRO A 42 -7.47 22.92 8.55
CA PRO A 42 -6.54 23.57 9.47
C PRO A 42 -6.43 22.84 10.83
N GLY A 43 -5.22 22.49 11.21
CA GLY A 43 -4.93 21.82 12.48
C GLY A 43 -4.96 20.29 12.41
N ASP A 44 -5.31 19.69 11.27
CA ASP A 44 -5.24 18.26 11.09
C ASP A 44 -3.80 17.79 10.82
N ASP A 45 -3.44 16.69 11.45
CA ASP A 45 -2.21 15.93 11.19
C ASP A 45 -2.59 14.71 10.33
N VAL A 46 -2.19 14.75 9.06
CA VAL A 46 -2.53 13.72 8.07
C VAL A 46 -1.66 12.49 8.27
N ILE A 47 -2.30 11.34 8.47
CA ILE A 47 -1.62 10.05 8.63
C ILE A 47 -1.58 9.30 7.29
N ASP A 48 -2.73 9.11 6.65
CA ASP A 48 -2.84 8.43 5.37
C ASP A 48 -3.85 9.15 4.47
N HIS A 49 -3.77 8.94 3.17
CA HIS A 49 -4.57 9.71 2.21
C HIS A 49 -4.89 8.96 0.92
N ALA A 50 -6.04 9.25 0.36
CA ALA A 50 -6.52 8.78 -0.93
C ALA A 50 -7.15 9.91 -1.75
N ILE A 51 -7.29 9.72 -3.05
CA ILE A 51 -7.86 10.70 -3.96
C ILE A 51 -8.91 10.08 -4.87
N ALA A 52 -9.99 10.79 -5.13
CA ALA A 52 -10.94 10.40 -6.18
C ALA A 52 -10.32 10.55 -7.56
N ALA A 53 -10.65 9.61 -8.47
CA ALA A 53 -10.07 9.58 -9.81
C ALA A 53 -10.38 10.81 -10.68
N ASP A 54 -11.40 11.57 -10.33
CA ASP A 54 -11.79 12.83 -10.98
C ASP A 54 -11.08 14.07 -10.39
N PHE A 55 -10.22 13.89 -9.38
CA PHE A 55 -9.53 14.94 -8.62
C PHE A 55 -10.46 15.92 -7.90
N GLN A 56 -11.74 15.58 -7.68
CA GLN A 56 -12.69 16.50 -7.04
C GLN A 56 -12.74 16.34 -5.52
N ARG A 57 -12.16 15.26 -4.98
CA ARG A 57 -12.15 14.99 -3.53
C ARG A 57 -10.88 14.27 -3.12
N ALA A 58 -10.30 14.71 -2.01
CA ALA A 58 -9.28 13.99 -1.27
C ALA A 58 -9.86 13.48 0.04
N TYR A 59 -9.40 12.32 0.45
CA TYR A 59 -9.75 11.68 1.71
C TYR A 59 -8.47 11.48 2.49
N TYR A 60 -8.52 11.69 3.80
CA TYR A 60 -7.38 11.40 4.66
C TYR A 60 -7.83 10.97 6.03
N THR A 61 -6.93 10.27 6.71
CA THR A 61 -7.09 9.92 8.12
C THR A 61 -6.26 10.85 9.00
N THR A 62 -6.79 11.13 10.15
CA THR A 62 -6.07 11.63 11.31
C THR A 62 -6.14 10.56 12.40
N LEU A 63 -5.51 10.79 13.55
CA LEU A 63 -5.62 9.87 14.68
C LEU A 63 -7.09 9.56 15.05
N ASN A 64 -7.99 10.53 14.91
CA ASN A 64 -9.35 10.46 15.44
C ASN A 64 -10.46 10.72 14.40
N ALA A 65 -10.13 10.84 13.14
CA ALA A 65 -11.14 11.07 12.11
C ALA A 65 -10.71 10.58 10.72
N VAL A 66 -11.71 10.34 9.89
CA VAL A 66 -11.58 10.28 8.43
C VAL A 66 -12.23 11.53 7.88
N VAL A 67 -11.54 12.23 7.00
CA VAL A 67 -11.96 13.55 6.49
C VAL A 67 -11.99 13.53 4.97
N CYS A 68 -13.01 14.15 4.40
CA CYS A 68 -13.09 14.43 2.97
C CYS A 68 -13.01 15.93 2.74
N VAL A 69 -12.15 16.34 1.81
CA VAL A 69 -11.98 17.74 1.45
C VAL A 69 -12.05 17.90 -0.08
N THR A 70 -12.41 19.11 -0.50
CA THR A 70 -12.31 19.56 -1.90
C THR A 70 -10.86 19.94 -2.24
N PRO A 71 -10.52 20.13 -3.54
CA PRO A 71 -9.17 20.53 -3.96
C PRO A 71 -8.65 21.83 -3.32
N ASP A 72 -9.52 22.74 -2.94
CA ASP A 72 -9.19 23.98 -2.22
C ASP A 72 -9.12 23.83 -0.71
N GLY A 73 -9.31 22.58 -0.19
CA GLY A 73 -9.20 22.26 1.23
C GLY A 73 -10.47 22.50 2.04
N ALA A 74 -11.61 22.81 1.40
CA ALA A 74 -12.87 22.94 2.12
C ALA A 74 -13.35 21.55 2.57
N GLU A 75 -13.65 21.39 3.86
CA GLU A 75 -14.17 20.15 4.42
C GLU A 75 -15.57 19.87 3.90
N VAL A 76 -15.75 18.67 3.31
CA VAL A 76 -17.03 18.18 2.80
C VAL A 76 -17.75 17.39 3.89
N TRP A 77 -17.01 16.48 4.54
CA TRP A 77 -17.51 15.72 5.67
C TRP A 77 -16.35 15.23 6.55
N ARG A 78 -16.67 14.92 7.80
CA ARG A 78 -15.77 14.34 8.79
C ARG A 78 -16.49 13.20 9.51
N SER A 79 -15.88 12.03 9.57
CA SER A 79 -16.36 10.87 10.31
C SER A 79 -15.41 10.59 11.48
N GLY A 80 -15.88 10.74 12.70
CA GLY A 80 -15.08 10.52 13.91
C GLY A 80 -14.76 9.06 14.15
N LEU A 81 -13.57 8.77 14.65
CA LEU A 81 -13.13 7.45 15.10
C LEU A 81 -13.31 7.33 16.61
N GLU A 82 -14.56 7.38 17.05
CA GLU A 82 -14.93 7.36 18.47
C GLU A 82 -14.72 5.96 19.14
N PRO A 83 -14.35 5.91 20.45
CA PRO A 83 -13.93 7.04 21.28
C PRO A 83 -12.57 7.60 20.81
N GLU A 84 -12.31 8.88 21.07
CA GLU A 84 -11.05 9.52 20.70
C GLU A 84 -9.86 8.83 21.38
N SER A 85 -8.80 8.64 20.63
CA SER A 85 -7.51 8.21 21.16
C SER A 85 -6.68 9.41 21.58
N VAL A 86 -6.02 9.29 22.72
CA VAL A 86 -5.00 10.24 23.20
C VAL A 86 -3.58 9.73 22.97
N GLN A 87 -3.45 8.51 22.49
CA GLN A 87 -2.17 7.86 22.24
C GLN A 87 -1.66 8.29 20.87
N ARG A 88 -0.56 9.02 20.81
CA ARG A 88 -0.01 9.59 19.57
C ARG A 88 1.03 8.72 18.87
N HIS A 89 1.41 7.59 19.44
CA HIS A 89 2.48 6.76 18.91
C HIS A 89 1.98 5.38 18.51
N ARG A 90 2.31 4.99 17.29
CA ARG A 90 2.17 3.63 16.74
C ARG A 90 0.77 3.14 16.42
N HIS A 91 -0.20 4.02 16.12
CA HIS A 91 -1.46 3.58 15.54
C HIS A 91 -1.84 4.51 14.41
N GLU A 92 -1.71 3.99 13.22
CA GLU A 92 -1.90 4.74 11.99
C GLU A 92 -3.16 4.23 11.29
N PRO A 93 -4.31 4.91 11.48
CA PRO A 93 -5.49 4.60 10.69
C PRO A 93 -5.19 4.82 9.22
N GLY A 94 -5.40 3.78 8.39
CA GLY A 94 -5.18 3.87 6.95
C GLY A 94 -6.48 4.04 6.18
N CYS A 95 -6.44 4.68 5.01
CA CYS A 95 -7.60 4.76 4.12
C CYS A 95 -7.22 4.54 2.66
N VAL A 96 -8.09 3.82 1.94
CA VAL A 96 -8.03 3.72 0.49
C VAL A 96 -9.40 3.88 -0.13
N LEU A 97 -9.45 4.35 -1.36
CA LEU A 97 -10.68 4.44 -2.11
C LEU A 97 -10.90 3.15 -2.92
N SER A 98 -12.13 2.63 -2.91
CA SER A 98 -12.51 1.54 -3.81
C SER A 98 -12.27 1.93 -5.27
N PHE A 99 -12.04 0.94 -6.13
CA PHE A 99 -11.75 1.20 -7.55
C PHE A 99 -12.83 2.04 -8.26
N ASP A 100 -14.10 1.85 -7.90
CA ASP A 100 -15.23 2.61 -8.44
C ASP A 100 -15.43 3.99 -7.78
N GLY A 101 -14.61 4.32 -6.78
CA GLY A 101 -14.63 5.60 -6.09
C GLY A 101 -15.81 5.82 -5.14
N ARG A 102 -16.57 4.78 -4.82
CA ARG A 102 -17.80 4.90 -4.01
C ARG A 102 -17.61 4.65 -2.54
N VAL A 103 -16.58 3.90 -2.16
CA VAL A 103 -16.32 3.47 -0.79
C VAL A 103 -14.93 3.89 -0.36
N VAL A 104 -14.83 4.53 0.79
CA VAL A 104 -13.56 4.71 1.50
C VAL A 104 -13.43 3.57 2.48
N TRP A 105 -12.46 2.69 2.25
CA TRP A 105 -12.09 1.63 3.16
C TRP A 105 -11.12 2.19 4.20
N VAL A 106 -11.40 1.95 5.47
CA VAL A 106 -10.65 2.50 6.59
C VAL A 106 -10.21 1.38 7.52
N TYR A 107 -8.91 1.18 7.65
CA TYR A 107 -8.36 0.36 8.72
C TYR A 107 -8.23 1.21 9.99
N ARG A 108 -8.73 0.68 11.11
CA ARG A 108 -8.69 1.32 12.43
C ARG A 108 -7.94 0.44 13.42
N PRO A 109 -6.72 0.80 13.85
CA PRO A 109 -5.97 0.06 14.89
C PRO A 109 -6.51 0.37 16.29
N ASP A 110 -7.77 0.03 16.57
CA ASP A 110 -8.48 0.45 17.78
C ASP A 110 -7.92 -0.15 19.06
N ALA A 111 -7.41 -1.41 19.01
CA ALA A 111 -6.81 -2.06 20.16
C ALA A 111 -5.59 -1.29 20.67
N MET A 112 -4.66 -0.93 19.79
CA MET A 112 -3.45 -0.17 20.15
C MET A 112 -3.76 1.30 20.41
N ALA A 113 -4.83 1.85 19.84
CA ALA A 113 -5.29 3.21 20.12
C ALA A 113 -5.95 3.38 21.50
N GLY A 114 -6.06 2.29 22.28
CA GLY A 114 -6.66 2.32 23.63
C GLY A 114 -8.17 2.58 23.61
N ARG A 115 -8.86 2.11 22.57
CA ARG A 115 -10.32 2.29 22.42
C ARG A 115 -11.14 1.15 23.02
N ASP A 116 -10.50 0.22 23.74
CA ASP A 116 -11.13 -0.93 24.42
C ASP A 116 -12.00 -1.80 23.48
N ARG A 117 -11.56 -1.96 22.24
CA ARG A 117 -12.19 -2.81 21.23
C ARG A 117 -11.14 -3.41 20.30
N PRO A 118 -11.46 -4.48 19.54
CA PRO A 118 -10.58 -5.00 18.50
C PRO A 118 -10.38 -3.99 17.38
N ASP A 119 -9.33 -4.19 16.60
CA ASP A 119 -9.13 -3.45 15.35
C ASP A 119 -10.33 -3.62 14.43
N GLN A 120 -10.59 -2.63 13.60
CA GLN A 120 -11.75 -2.64 12.72
C GLN A 120 -11.38 -2.31 11.28
N TRP A 121 -12.11 -2.92 10.36
CA TRP A 121 -12.15 -2.49 8.97
C TRP A 121 -13.52 -1.90 8.66
N VAL A 122 -13.55 -0.64 8.26
CA VAL A 122 -14.78 0.13 8.09
C VAL A 122 -14.92 0.56 6.63
N ALA A 123 -16.11 0.39 6.07
CA ALA A 123 -16.49 0.91 4.76
C ALA A 123 -17.37 2.16 4.95
N LEU A 124 -16.89 3.30 4.45
CA LEU A 124 -17.63 4.57 4.46
C LEU A 124 -18.14 4.89 3.06
N ASP A 125 -19.32 5.45 2.95
CA ASP A 125 -19.80 6.08 1.72
C ASP A 125 -18.90 7.28 1.37
N ALA A 126 -18.25 7.24 0.24
CA ALA A 126 -17.28 8.25 -0.16
C ALA A 126 -17.91 9.65 -0.36
N TRP A 127 -19.22 9.70 -0.61
CA TRP A 127 -19.92 10.95 -0.81
C TRP A 127 -20.31 11.65 0.49
N SER A 128 -20.80 10.91 1.46
CA SER A 128 -21.39 11.42 2.70
C SER A 128 -20.58 11.17 3.97
N GLY A 129 -19.59 10.26 3.93
CA GLY A 129 -18.84 9.81 5.11
C GLY A 129 -19.64 8.92 6.05
N ALA A 130 -20.85 8.51 5.66
CA ALA A 130 -21.67 7.60 6.45
C ALA A 130 -21.06 6.20 6.47
N VAL A 131 -21.09 5.54 7.65
CA VAL A 131 -20.67 4.14 7.77
C VAL A 131 -21.67 3.26 7.01
N ILE A 132 -21.19 2.52 6.01
CA ILE A 132 -21.97 1.52 5.27
C ILE A 132 -21.92 0.18 6.02
N ALA A 133 -20.73 -0.23 6.42
CA ALA A 133 -20.49 -1.49 7.12
C ALA A 133 -19.18 -1.43 7.90
N GLN A 134 -19.03 -2.34 8.87
CA GLN A 134 -17.80 -2.51 9.63
C GLN A 134 -17.61 -4.00 9.99
N ALA A 135 -16.36 -4.40 10.14
CA ALA A 135 -15.98 -5.72 10.60
C ALA A 135 -14.88 -5.62 11.66
N ASP A 136 -15.01 -6.39 12.74
CA ASP A 136 -13.95 -6.55 13.72
C ASP A 136 -12.88 -7.48 13.16
N LEU A 137 -11.62 -7.12 13.36
CA LEU A 137 -10.45 -7.89 12.97
C LEU A 137 -9.87 -8.60 14.19
N GLN A 138 -9.31 -9.78 13.97
CA GLN A 138 -8.63 -10.53 15.03
C GLN A 138 -7.16 -10.13 15.13
N THR A 139 -6.90 -8.81 15.19
CA THR A 139 -5.56 -8.21 15.20
C THR A 139 -5.41 -7.18 16.30
N VAL A 140 -4.15 -6.93 16.67
CA VAL A 140 -3.70 -5.86 17.56
C VAL A 140 -2.59 -5.10 16.82
N GLY A 141 -2.95 -4.49 15.70
CA GLY A 141 -1.98 -3.90 14.78
C GLY A 141 -1.66 -2.44 15.06
N HIS A 142 -0.53 -2.03 14.56
CA HIS A 142 -0.05 -0.65 14.66
C HIS A 142 -0.43 0.20 13.44
N GLY A 143 -0.59 -0.42 12.29
CA GLY A 143 -0.92 0.16 11.00
C GLY A 143 -1.21 -0.95 9.99
N GLY A 144 -1.65 -0.58 8.79
CA GLY A 144 -1.96 -1.55 7.76
C GLY A 144 -1.81 -0.99 6.37
N VAL A 145 -1.39 -1.86 5.45
CA VAL A 145 -1.31 -1.55 4.01
C VAL A 145 -2.56 -2.08 3.34
N GLN A 146 -3.26 -1.22 2.61
CA GLN A 146 -4.47 -1.57 1.87
C GLN A 146 -4.24 -1.49 0.36
N LEU A 147 -4.59 -2.55 -0.37
CA LEU A 147 -4.45 -2.63 -1.83
C LEU A 147 -5.81 -2.91 -2.47
N PRO A 148 -6.46 -1.90 -3.08
CA PRO A 148 -7.70 -2.10 -3.81
C PRO A 148 -7.47 -2.94 -5.06
N HIS A 149 -8.32 -3.95 -5.28
CA HIS A 149 -8.29 -4.75 -6.49
C HIS A 149 -8.96 -4.03 -7.65
N GLY A 150 -8.27 -3.94 -8.78
CA GLY A 150 -8.66 -3.10 -9.92
C GLY A 150 -9.97 -3.45 -10.62
N THR A 151 -10.58 -4.62 -10.37
CA THR A 151 -11.79 -5.06 -11.11
C THR A 151 -12.84 -5.77 -10.25
N SER A 152 -12.46 -6.38 -9.13
CA SER A 152 -13.39 -7.22 -8.34
C SER A 152 -14.18 -6.47 -7.27
N GLY A 153 -13.87 -5.20 -7.03
CA GLY A 153 -14.43 -4.44 -5.90
C GLY A 153 -13.93 -4.89 -4.53
N GLN A 154 -12.93 -5.79 -4.51
CA GLN A 154 -12.31 -6.29 -3.29
C GLN A 154 -11.11 -5.42 -2.89
N VAL A 155 -10.72 -5.52 -1.63
CA VAL A 155 -9.52 -4.87 -1.08
C VAL A 155 -8.75 -5.89 -0.27
N LEU A 156 -7.43 -5.91 -0.41
CA LEU A 156 -6.53 -6.62 0.49
C LEU A 156 -6.08 -5.66 1.59
N LEU A 157 -5.96 -6.18 2.81
CA LEU A 157 -5.41 -5.46 3.96
C LEU A 157 -4.35 -6.33 4.61
N ASN A 158 -3.15 -5.81 4.75
CA ASN A 158 -2.11 -6.38 5.60
C ASN A 158 -2.05 -5.60 6.91
N VAL A 159 -2.13 -6.30 8.04
CA VAL A 159 -1.97 -5.73 9.37
C VAL A 159 -0.71 -6.30 9.99
N GLY A 160 0.25 -5.43 10.32
CA GLY A 160 1.46 -5.82 11.03
C GLY A 160 1.23 -5.82 12.54
N GLU A 161 1.60 -6.91 13.21
CA GLU A 161 1.47 -7.10 14.66
C GLU A 161 2.83 -7.05 15.38
N GLY A 162 3.78 -6.33 14.80
CA GLY A 162 5.14 -6.20 15.33
C GLY A 162 5.88 -7.53 15.26
N GLN A 163 6.41 -8.01 16.39
CA GLN A 163 7.16 -9.29 16.45
C GLN A 163 6.28 -10.53 16.33
N ASP A 164 4.96 -10.38 16.49
CA ASP A 164 4.01 -11.49 16.45
C ASP A 164 3.61 -11.85 15.00
N GLY A 165 4.10 -11.12 14.01
CA GLY A 165 3.90 -11.44 12.60
C GLY A 165 3.05 -10.42 11.85
N SER A 166 2.30 -10.92 10.87
CA SER A 166 1.47 -10.10 9.99
C SER A 166 0.27 -10.89 9.49
N VAL A 167 -0.90 -10.29 9.49
CA VAL A 167 -2.14 -10.92 9.05
C VAL A 167 -2.65 -10.26 7.79
N ILE A 168 -3.02 -11.08 6.79
CA ILE A 168 -3.56 -10.58 5.52
C ILE A 168 -5.04 -10.92 5.42
N TYR A 169 -5.86 -9.90 5.21
CA TYR A 169 -7.29 -10.02 4.95
C TYR A 169 -7.63 -9.66 3.51
N ARG A 170 -8.73 -10.21 3.03
CA ARG A 170 -9.41 -9.77 1.82
C ARG A 170 -10.86 -9.48 2.16
N ALA A 171 -11.38 -8.34 1.71
CA ALA A 171 -12.77 -7.98 1.93
C ALA A 171 -13.46 -7.55 0.65
N SER A 172 -14.77 -7.75 0.62
CA SER A 172 -15.71 -7.14 -0.31
C SER A 172 -16.94 -6.63 0.42
N LEU A 173 -17.60 -5.63 -0.15
CA LEU A 173 -18.85 -5.10 0.37
C LEU A 173 -20.04 -5.77 -0.32
N SER A 174 -20.97 -6.29 0.48
CA SER A 174 -22.22 -6.88 0.04
C SER A 174 -23.41 -6.22 0.74
N GLU A 175 -24.64 -6.60 0.37
CA GLU A 175 -25.84 -6.13 1.08
C GLU A 175 -25.90 -6.57 2.54
N ALA A 176 -25.21 -7.65 2.89
CA ALA A 176 -25.12 -8.17 4.26
C ALA A 176 -24.03 -7.50 5.11
N GLY A 177 -23.20 -6.64 4.51
CA GLY A 177 -22.05 -5.99 5.14
C GLY A 177 -20.73 -6.36 4.50
N ILE A 178 -19.65 -6.37 5.29
CA ILE A 178 -18.32 -6.75 4.83
C ILE A 178 -18.20 -8.27 4.83
N ASP A 179 -17.97 -8.85 3.65
CA ASP A 179 -17.54 -10.23 3.49
C ASP A 179 -16.03 -10.30 3.65
N LEU A 180 -15.59 -10.86 4.78
CA LEU A 180 -14.21 -10.87 5.23
C LEU A 180 -13.61 -12.28 5.12
N PHE A 181 -12.47 -12.40 4.45
CA PHE A 181 -11.66 -13.60 4.37
C PHE A 181 -10.28 -13.31 4.97
N CYS A 182 -9.82 -14.15 5.89
CA CYS A 182 -8.47 -14.12 6.46
C CYS A 182 -7.63 -15.21 5.77
N TYR A 183 -6.47 -14.82 5.22
CA TYR A 183 -5.53 -15.81 4.71
C TYR A 183 -4.90 -16.61 5.87
N PRO A 184 -4.54 -17.89 5.65
CA PRO A 184 -4.13 -18.79 6.74
C PRO A 184 -2.64 -18.63 7.15
N TRP A 185 -2.06 -17.45 6.93
CA TRP A 185 -0.66 -17.15 7.26
C TRP A 185 -0.60 -16.03 8.31
N ASP A 186 0.35 -16.15 9.21
CA ASP A 186 0.70 -15.15 10.22
C ASP A 186 2.15 -14.64 10.06
N ASP A 187 2.84 -15.13 9.05
CA ASP A 187 4.24 -14.89 8.75
C ASP A 187 4.49 -14.21 7.39
N ARG A 188 3.45 -13.67 6.75
CA ARG A 188 3.56 -13.06 5.41
C ARG A 188 3.15 -11.61 5.39
N CYS A 189 4.02 -10.74 4.89
CA CYS A 189 3.74 -9.32 4.66
C CYS A 189 3.30 -9.11 3.20
N LEU A 190 2.15 -8.49 2.99
CA LEU A 190 1.65 -8.14 1.66
C LEU A 190 2.47 -6.97 1.09
N ILE A 191 3.06 -7.19 -0.08
CA ILE A 191 3.87 -6.17 -0.74
C ILE A 191 3.09 -5.50 -1.86
N ASP A 192 2.52 -6.28 -2.77
CA ASP A 192 1.87 -5.71 -3.94
C ASP A 192 0.86 -6.65 -4.59
N LEU A 193 -0.07 -6.05 -5.37
CA LEU A 193 -1.06 -6.73 -6.18
C LEU A 193 -0.72 -6.54 -7.66
N SER A 194 -0.75 -7.62 -8.44
CA SER A 194 -0.46 -7.55 -9.87
C SER A 194 -1.41 -6.59 -10.60
N PRO A 195 -0.93 -5.87 -11.62
CA PRO A 195 -1.76 -4.91 -12.36
C PRO A 195 -3.00 -5.51 -13.02
N ASP A 196 -2.94 -6.80 -13.36
CA ASP A 196 -4.07 -7.55 -13.94
C ASP A 196 -4.97 -8.20 -12.87
N GLY A 197 -4.63 -8.05 -11.59
CA GLY A 197 -5.38 -8.55 -10.45
C GLY A 197 -5.35 -10.08 -10.29
N ARG A 198 -4.45 -10.81 -10.96
CA ARG A 198 -4.43 -12.27 -10.92
C ARG A 198 -3.52 -12.85 -9.84
N GLN A 199 -2.59 -12.05 -9.35
CA GLN A 199 -1.58 -12.48 -8.40
C GLN A 199 -1.31 -11.37 -7.38
N PHE A 200 -0.76 -11.73 -6.24
CA PHE A 200 -0.18 -10.79 -5.30
C PHE A 200 1.14 -11.33 -4.75
N MET A 201 2.01 -10.43 -4.34
CA MET A 201 3.34 -10.71 -3.81
C MET A 201 3.37 -10.50 -2.31
N THR A 202 4.03 -11.40 -1.61
CA THR A 202 4.33 -11.29 -0.17
C THR A 202 5.81 -11.49 0.08
N VAL A 203 6.28 -10.96 1.20
CA VAL A 203 7.60 -11.26 1.78
C VAL A 203 7.37 -11.93 3.12
N ASP A 204 8.21 -12.90 3.46
CA ASP A 204 8.24 -13.53 4.77
C ASP A 204 8.48 -12.47 5.87
N HIS A 205 7.80 -12.59 7.00
CA HIS A 205 7.93 -11.65 8.10
C HIS A 205 9.35 -11.63 8.69
N ASN A 206 10.08 -12.75 8.64
CA ASN A 206 11.49 -12.82 9.01
C ASN A 206 12.42 -12.51 7.82
N GLN A 207 11.88 -12.02 6.71
CA GLN A 207 12.62 -11.59 5.53
C GLN A 207 13.44 -12.69 4.84
N ALA A 208 13.07 -13.96 5.03
CA ALA A 208 13.79 -15.11 4.50
C ALA A 208 13.48 -15.38 3.01
N ASP A 209 12.30 -15.02 2.53
CA ASP A 209 11.87 -15.28 1.15
C ASP A 209 10.79 -14.32 0.65
N ILE A 210 10.54 -14.37 -0.65
CA ILE A 210 9.32 -13.82 -1.28
C ILE A 210 8.44 -14.96 -1.77
N ALA A 211 7.14 -14.73 -1.82
CA ALA A 211 6.21 -15.61 -2.52
C ALA A 211 5.26 -14.83 -3.43
N VAL A 212 4.92 -15.44 -4.56
CA VAL A 212 3.85 -14.98 -5.44
C VAL A 212 2.69 -15.94 -5.32
N HIS A 213 1.50 -15.37 -5.10
CA HIS A 213 0.28 -16.11 -4.84
C HIS A 213 -0.75 -15.85 -5.93
N ALA A 214 -1.52 -16.89 -6.28
CA ALA A 214 -2.70 -16.72 -7.12
C ALA A 214 -3.80 -15.97 -6.36
N TYR A 215 -4.33 -14.92 -6.96
CA TYR A 215 -5.52 -14.25 -6.46
C TYR A 215 -6.75 -15.07 -6.90
N HIS A 216 -7.77 -15.30 -6.07
CA HIS A 216 -8.01 -14.78 -4.73
C HIS A 216 -7.81 -15.83 -3.61
N GLU A 217 -7.48 -17.10 -3.97
CA GLU A 217 -7.37 -18.20 -2.99
C GLU A 217 -6.07 -18.18 -2.20
N GLY A 218 -5.04 -17.49 -2.69
CA GLY A 218 -3.74 -17.43 -2.06
C GLY A 218 -2.84 -18.64 -2.31
N GLY A 219 -3.19 -19.49 -3.29
CA GLY A 219 -2.31 -20.60 -3.69
C GLY A 219 -0.95 -20.09 -4.15
N VAL A 220 0.15 -20.66 -3.61
CA VAL A 220 1.51 -20.27 -3.94
C VAL A 220 1.84 -20.70 -5.36
N ALA A 221 2.20 -19.74 -6.21
CA ALA A 221 2.72 -19.99 -7.55
C ALA A 221 4.21 -20.38 -7.49
N PHE A 222 4.99 -19.65 -6.74
CA PHE A 222 6.39 -19.96 -6.42
C PHE A 222 6.84 -19.19 -5.18
N THR A 223 7.95 -19.65 -4.59
CA THR A 223 8.69 -18.98 -3.50
C THR A 223 10.15 -18.89 -3.91
N LEU A 224 10.82 -17.78 -3.59
CA LEU A 224 12.24 -17.58 -3.81
C LEU A 224 12.91 -17.16 -2.51
N SER A 225 13.86 -17.96 -2.06
CA SER A 225 14.77 -17.65 -0.95
C SER A 225 15.96 -16.81 -1.43
N ILE A 226 16.69 -16.29 -0.49
CA ILE A 226 17.82 -15.36 -0.71
C ILE A 226 18.90 -15.96 -1.62
N ASP A 227 19.17 -17.24 -1.50
CA ASP A 227 20.15 -17.97 -2.33
C ASP A 227 19.78 -18.02 -3.81
N ALA A 228 18.50 -17.90 -4.15
CA ALA A 228 18.07 -17.79 -5.55
C ALA A 228 18.57 -16.50 -6.23
N PHE A 229 18.93 -15.49 -5.44
CA PHE A 229 19.52 -14.23 -5.91
C PHE A 229 21.04 -14.21 -5.84
N GLY A 230 21.67 -15.31 -5.39
CA GLY A 230 23.11 -15.45 -5.30
C GLY A 230 23.73 -14.88 -4.04
N HIS A 231 22.94 -14.61 -3.00
CA HIS A 231 23.39 -14.11 -1.69
C HIS A 231 23.37 -15.21 -0.63
N ASP A 232 24.16 -15.01 0.42
CA ASP A 232 24.17 -15.87 1.60
C ASP A 232 22.98 -15.51 2.51
N PRO A 233 22.08 -16.46 2.86
CA PRO A 233 20.98 -16.20 3.77
C PRO A 233 21.39 -15.79 5.20
N ASP A 234 22.62 -16.07 5.62
CA ASP A 234 23.14 -15.65 6.92
C ASP A 234 23.64 -14.18 6.92
N GLU A 235 23.83 -13.57 5.71
CA GLU A 235 24.38 -12.21 5.53
C GLU A 235 23.40 -11.25 4.86
N ALA A 236 22.28 -11.75 4.35
CA ALA A 236 21.32 -10.99 3.57
C ALA A 236 19.88 -11.29 3.98
N TYR A 237 18.98 -10.40 3.61
CA TYR A 237 17.53 -10.52 3.84
C TYR A 237 16.73 -9.93 2.68
N VAL A 238 15.49 -10.35 2.55
CA VAL A 238 14.54 -9.78 1.59
C VAL A 238 13.85 -8.57 2.21
N GLU A 239 13.91 -7.42 1.59
CA GLU A 239 13.22 -6.23 2.06
C GLU A 239 11.70 -6.29 1.85
N TRP A 240 10.94 -5.68 2.76
CA TRP A 240 9.49 -5.54 2.64
C TRP A 240 9.07 -4.47 1.63
N CYS A 241 9.72 -4.45 0.47
CA CYS A 241 9.46 -3.51 -0.60
C CYS A 241 9.58 -4.17 -1.98
N GLY A 242 9.36 -3.39 -3.05
CA GLY A 242 9.33 -3.90 -4.42
C GLY A 242 7.90 -4.00 -4.95
N GLY A 243 7.60 -5.02 -5.73
CA GLY A 243 6.27 -5.26 -6.30
C GLY A 243 6.27 -5.42 -7.82
N TYR A 244 5.10 -5.33 -8.43
CA TYR A 244 4.93 -5.58 -9.86
C TYR A 244 5.41 -4.40 -10.73
N LEU A 245 6.50 -4.62 -11.48
CA LEU A 245 6.93 -3.71 -12.54
C LEU A 245 5.98 -3.78 -13.75
N SER A 246 5.50 -4.99 -14.04
CA SER A 246 4.49 -5.28 -15.07
C SER A 246 3.70 -6.54 -14.65
N PRO A 247 2.63 -6.95 -15.35
CA PRO A 247 1.93 -8.20 -15.02
C PRO A 247 2.83 -9.44 -15.04
N ASP A 248 3.94 -9.40 -15.78
CA ASP A 248 4.84 -10.53 -15.98
C ASP A 248 6.19 -10.38 -15.26
N THR A 249 6.40 -9.26 -14.53
CA THR A 249 7.70 -8.99 -13.88
C THR A 249 7.48 -8.36 -12.51
N VAL A 250 8.13 -8.90 -11.48
CA VAL A 250 8.22 -8.28 -10.16
C VAL A 250 9.63 -7.77 -9.89
N ILE A 251 9.73 -6.73 -9.06
CA ILE A 251 10.98 -6.28 -8.46
C ILE A 251 11.05 -6.83 -7.05
N VAL A 252 12.17 -7.46 -6.72
CA VAL A 252 12.53 -7.95 -5.39
C VAL A 252 13.78 -7.21 -4.93
N THR A 253 13.79 -6.77 -3.70
CA THR A 253 14.94 -6.10 -3.09
C THR A 253 15.59 -7.03 -2.08
N ILE A 254 16.88 -7.30 -2.27
CA ILE A 254 17.73 -8.00 -1.32
C ILE A 254 18.65 -6.97 -0.68
N ALA A 255 18.78 -7.02 0.63
CA ALA A 255 19.63 -6.13 1.39
C ALA A 255 20.46 -6.91 2.40
N GLY A 256 21.47 -6.25 2.97
CA GLY A 256 22.33 -6.82 3.99
C GLY A 256 23.28 -5.77 4.56
N GLU A 257 24.15 -6.21 5.44
CA GLU A 257 25.18 -5.38 6.04
C GLU A 257 26.56 -5.98 5.77
N THR A 258 27.55 -5.13 5.55
CA THR A 258 28.95 -5.55 5.47
C THR A 258 29.53 -5.77 6.88
N GLU A 259 30.73 -6.37 6.97
CA GLU A 259 31.47 -6.51 8.25
C GLU A 259 31.72 -5.15 8.96
N ASP A 260 31.75 -4.05 8.19
CA ASP A 260 31.92 -2.68 8.70
C ASP A 260 30.57 -1.99 9.03
N GLU A 261 29.47 -2.74 9.17
CA GLU A 261 28.11 -2.26 9.45
C GLU A 261 27.58 -1.27 8.38
N GLN A 262 28.04 -1.39 7.13
CA GLN A 262 27.51 -0.61 6.03
C GLN A 262 26.38 -1.37 5.34
N GLU A 263 25.23 -0.74 5.28
CA GLU A 263 24.07 -1.30 4.58
C GLU A 263 24.32 -1.31 3.06
N TRP A 264 23.92 -2.39 2.42
CA TRP A 264 23.89 -2.53 0.97
C TRP A 264 22.54 -3.10 0.52
N PHE A 265 22.14 -2.83 -0.72
CA PHE A 265 20.93 -3.41 -1.31
C PHE A 265 21.06 -3.54 -2.83
N HIS A 266 20.33 -4.52 -3.38
CA HIS A 266 20.20 -4.76 -4.80
C HIS A 266 18.75 -5.03 -5.16
N HIS A 267 18.30 -4.52 -6.30
CA HIS A 267 16.98 -4.79 -6.85
C HIS A 267 17.10 -5.80 -7.98
N TYR A 268 16.25 -6.81 -7.96
CA TYR A 268 16.23 -7.87 -8.97
C TYR A 268 14.90 -7.90 -9.69
N ARG A 269 14.95 -8.14 -11.02
CA ARG A 269 13.78 -8.49 -11.80
C ARG A 269 13.59 -9.99 -11.76
N VAL A 270 12.35 -10.40 -11.50
CA VAL A 270 11.94 -11.79 -11.46
C VAL A 270 10.75 -11.97 -12.38
N ASP A 271 10.75 -13.01 -13.19
CA ASP A 271 9.60 -13.41 -13.98
C ASP A 271 8.45 -13.85 -13.06
N ALA A 272 7.33 -13.14 -13.11
CA ALA A 272 6.21 -13.34 -12.19
C ALA A 272 5.43 -14.64 -12.39
N ARG A 273 5.71 -15.39 -13.48
CA ARG A 273 5.07 -16.67 -13.76
C ARG A 273 5.92 -17.87 -13.34
N SER A 274 7.23 -17.78 -13.58
CA SER A 274 8.15 -18.89 -13.36
C SER A 274 9.00 -18.75 -12.09
N GLY A 275 9.10 -17.55 -11.51
CA GLY A 275 10.05 -17.26 -10.43
C GLY A 275 11.51 -17.17 -10.92
N GLN A 276 11.76 -17.09 -12.23
CA GLN A 276 13.13 -16.97 -12.71
C GLN A 276 13.70 -15.58 -12.43
N VAL A 277 14.82 -15.52 -11.70
CA VAL A 277 15.60 -14.28 -11.55
C VAL A 277 16.22 -13.94 -12.89
N GLN A 278 15.93 -12.76 -13.43
CA GLN A 278 16.31 -12.36 -14.78
C GLN A 278 17.58 -11.51 -14.78
N ALA A 279 17.59 -10.41 -14.04
CA ALA A 279 18.68 -9.45 -14.00
C ALA A 279 18.57 -8.54 -12.78
N GLU A 280 19.68 -7.95 -12.41
CA GLU A 280 19.72 -6.81 -11.49
C GLU A 280 19.17 -5.55 -12.17
N LEU A 281 18.48 -4.73 -11.41
CA LEU A 281 17.93 -3.44 -11.82
C LEU A 281 18.60 -2.31 -11.02
N ASP A 282 19.14 -1.31 -11.71
CA ASP A 282 19.50 -0.03 -11.09
C ASP A 282 18.20 0.70 -10.70
N GLY A 283 17.77 0.54 -9.44
CA GLY A 283 16.55 1.15 -8.90
C GLY A 283 16.60 2.66 -8.74
N ARG A 284 17.82 3.26 -8.81
CA ARG A 284 18.09 4.70 -8.69
C ARG A 284 17.64 5.34 -7.38
N GLY A 285 17.32 4.55 -6.36
CA GLY A 285 17.00 5.00 -5.01
C GLY A 285 18.25 5.16 -4.15
N GLU A 286 18.18 6.02 -3.14
CA GLU A 286 19.25 6.17 -2.14
C GLU A 286 19.12 5.14 -1.01
N HIS A 287 17.96 4.52 -0.86
CA HIS A 287 17.62 3.54 0.18
C HIS A 287 16.88 2.35 -0.43
N SER A 288 16.97 1.20 0.20
CA SER A 288 16.33 -0.06 -0.23
C SER A 288 14.81 0.10 -0.45
N TYR A 289 14.13 0.87 0.41
CA TYR A 289 12.68 1.14 0.33
C TYR A 289 12.29 2.22 -0.68
N ASP A 290 13.24 2.93 -1.26
CA ASP A 290 12.93 4.02 -2.20
C ASP A 290 12.72 3.51 -3.62
N ILE A 291 11.95 2.42 -3.75
CA ILE A 291 11.52 1.90 -5.05
C ILE A 291 10.04 1.54 -4.98
N ARG A 292 9.24 2.09 -5.90
CA ARG A 292 7.82 1.77 -6.03
C ARG A 292 7.48 1.46 -7.48
N PRO A 293 7.38 0.19 -7.87
CA PRO A 293 6.92 -0.21 -9.19
C PRO A 293 5.48 0.24 -9.45
N LEU A 294 5.17 0.58 -10.71
CA LEU A 294 3.85 1.11 -11.10
C LEU A 294 3.00 0.11 -11.89
N GLY A 295 3.55 -1.06 -12.21
CA GLY A 295 2.83 -2.08 -12.96
C GLY A 295 2.75 -1.85 -14.47
N ASP A 296 3.33 -0.78 -14.98
CA ASP A 296 3.30 -0.37 -16.40
C ASP A 296 4.71 -0.36 -17.06
N GLY A 297 5.68 -1.00 -16.43
CA GLY A 297 7.07 -1.05 -16.84
C GLY A 297 7.93 0.08 -16.30
N THR A 298 7.37 0.92 -15.41
CA THR A 298 8.07 2.05 -14.80
C THR A 298 8.05 1.95 -13.27
N TRP A 299 8.92 2.70 -12.61
CA TRP A 299 8.96 2.78 -11.15
C TRP A 299 9.22 4.20 -10.68
N LEU A 300 8.98 4.44 -9.41
CA LEU A 300 9.22 5.71 -8.74
C LEU A 300 10.31 5.57 -7.68
N THR A 301 11.05 6.66 -7.53
CA THR A 301 11.88 6.96 -6.35
C THR A 301 11.50 8.32 -5.77
N THR A 302 12.17 8.75 -4.72
CA THR A 302 11.91 10.02 -4.05
C THR A 302 13.01 11.02 -4.36
N HIS A 303 12.65 12.18 -4.89
CA HIS A 303 13.55 13.33 -5.01
C HIS A 303 13.78 13.97 -3.62
N PRO A 304 14.94 14.61 -3.34
CA PRO A 304 15.18 15.30 -2.06
C PRO A 304 14.13 16.35 -1.66
N SER A 305 13.34 16.85 -2.61
CA SER A 305 12.20 17.73 -2.35
C SER A 305 10.91 16.99 -1.93
N GLY A 306 10.94 15.67 -1.74
CA GLY A 306 9.77 14.84 -1.43
C GLY A 306 8.89 14.46 -2.62
N HIS A 307 9.10 15.05 -3.79
CA HIS A 307 8.35 14.69 -4.99
C HIS A 307 8.83 13.37 -5.61
N PRO A 308 7.95 12.59 -6.28
CA PRO A 308 8.36 11.36 -6.95
C PRO A 308 9.18 11.64 -8.21
N VAL A 309 10.14 10.76 -8.46
CA VAL A 309 10.88 10.67 -9.73
C VAL A 309 10.46 9.43 -10.46
N ARG A 310 9.99 9.53 -11.69
CA ARG A 310 9.60 8.38 -12.50
C ARG A 310 10.73 7.94 -13.42
N TRP A 311 10.99 6.64 -13.40
CA TRP A 311 12.02 5.98 -14.18
C TRP A 311 11.43 4.98 -15.17
N THR A 312 12.11 4.81 -16.28
CA THR A 312 11.84 3.78 -17.30
C THR A 312 13.13 3.04 -17.58
N ASP A 313 13.03 1.80 -18.05
CA ASP A 313 14.17 1.17 -18.70
C ASP A 313 14.61 1.99 -19.90
N SER A 314 15.90 2.25 -19.97
CA SER A 314 16.53 2.94 -21.11
C SER A 314 17.02 1.92 -22.13
#